data_4de7cf73ddbcddc1b0f2b3aac9002158
#
_entry.id   4de7cf73ddbcddc1b0f2b3aac9002158
#
_cell.length_a   1.000
_cell.length_b   1.000
_cell.length_c   1.000
_cell.angle_alpha   90.00
_cell.angle_beta   90.00
_cell.angle_gamma   90.00
#
_symmetry.space_group_name_H-M   'P 1'
#
loop_
_entity.id
_entity.type
_entity.pdbx_description
1 polymer ?
#
loop_
_entity_poly.entity_id
_entity_poly.type
_entity_poly.pdbx_seq_one_letter_code
_entity_poly.pdbx_strand_id
1 'polypeptide(L)'
;METQAKVVIIGGGVVGCSILFHLAKFGLKDCILLERNELTSGSSWHAAGNVHVISSDPNISRLMAYTINLYKEIEETSGHSVGMKQHGGFYLASNEAWHDYLKRERSKARYMGLDQEFISLEEVAKMNPLIDPKHYIAALWDPIDAEVDPTGVTYAYAKSAKVHGGKYYTHTPVLETNQRADGSWDVITAKGNIHAEMIINAAGLWAREVGQLAGVHFPIQPMEHHYLITESIPEIEALSKDKRLPVGTDFDGNIYFRQEGNGMLLGTYEAQS
;
A
#
# COMPACT_ATOMS: atom_id res chain seq x y z
N MET A 1 18.61 16.62 -16.92
CA MET A 1 17.73 16.75 -15.76
C MET A 1 17.41 18.24 -15.59
N GLU A 2 16.21 18.59 -15.17
CA GLU A 2 15.82 19.98 -14.92
C GLU A 2 16.67 20.57 -13.77
N THR A 3 16.88 21.88 -13.84
CA THR A 3 17.61 22.64 -12.82
C THR A 3 16.68 23.41 -11.87
N GLN A 4 15.37 23.39 -12.15
CA GLN A 4 14.34 24.06 -11.35
C GLN A 4 13.10 23.18 -11.23
N ALA A 5 12.43 23.23 -10.09
CA ALA A 5 11.16 22.60 -9.83
C ALA A 5 10.36 23.38 -8.77
N LYS A 6 9.04 23.31 -8.78
CA LYS A 6 8.24 23.74 -7.63
C LYS A 6 8.37 22.77 -6.47
N VAL A 7 8.26 21.46 -6.78
CA VAL A 7 8.36 20.42 -5.76
C VAL A 7 9.36 19.36 -6.19
N VAL A 8 10.29 19.03 -5.29
CA VAL A 8 11.14 17.84 -5.40
C VAL A 8 10.70 16.82 -4.37
N ILE A 9 10.34 15.63 -4.84
CA ILE A 9 9.95 14.47 -4.00
C ILE A 9 11.17 13.55 -3.91
N ILE A 10 11.58 13.20 -2.71
CA ILE A 10 12.74 12.33 -2.45
C ILE A 10 12.25 10.95 -2.03
N GLY A 11 12.42 9.95 -2.91
CA GLY A 11 12.04 8.56 -2.72
C GLY A 11 11.03 8.05 -3.74
N GLY A 12 11.40 6.98 -4.45
CA GLY A 12 10.64 6.33 -5.54
C GLY A 12 9.84 5.11 -5.09
N GLY A 13 9.44 5.05 -3.83
CA GLY A 13 8.46 4.07 -3.33
C GLY A 13 7.02 4.45 -3.70
N VAL A 14 6.06 3.61 -3.30
CA VAL A 14 4.64 3.81 -3.60
C VAL A 14 4.12 5.18 -3.12
N VAL A 15 4.58 5.64 -1.96
CA VAL A 15 4.16 6.96 -1.41
C VAL A 15 4.67 8.10 -2.28
N GLY A 16 5.96 8.12 -2.62
CA GLY A 16 6.54 9.16 -3.47
C GLY A 16 5.92 9.18 -4.86
N CYS A 17 5.71 8.03 -5.49
CA CYS A 17 5.07 7.91 -6.79
C CYS A 17 3.60 8.36 -6.75
N SER A 18 2.87 8.03 -5.67
CA SER A 18 1.50 8.51 -5.44
C SER A 18 1.43 10.03 -5.27
N ILE A 19 2.36 10.62 -4.50
CA ILE A 19 2.45 12.08 -4.34
C ILE A 19 2.71 12.74 -5.70
N LEU A 20 3.69 12.25 -6.47
CA LEU A 20 3.98 12.79 -7.81
C LEU A 20 2.75 12.74 -8.72
N PHE A 21 2.04 11.61 -8.72
CA PHE A 21 0.82 11.43 -9.51
C PHE A 21 -0.25 12.45 -9.11
N HIS A 22 -0.57 12.56 -7.82
CA HIS A 22 -1.63 13.46 -7.37
C HIS A 22 -1.30 14.94 -7.63
N LEU A 23 -0.06 15.36 -7.37
CA LEU A 23 0.36 16.72 -7.68
C LEU A 23 0.23 17.03 -9.17
N ALA A 24 0.71 16.14 -10.03
CA ALA A 24 0.59 16.30 -11.48
C ALA A 24 -0.86 16.27 -11.96
N LYS A 25 -1.68 15.36 -11.44
CA LYS A 25 -3.12 15.25 -11.72
C LYS A 25 -3.87 16.53 -11.33
N PHE A 26 -3.50 17.15 -10.21
CA PHE A 26 -4.08 18.43 -9.77
C PHE A 26 -3.51 19.67 -10.48
N GLY A 27 -2.68 19.47 -11.50
CA GLY A 27 -2.18 20.54 -12.37
C GLY A 27 -0.81 21.10 -11.98
N LEU A 28 -0.16 20.61 -10.93
CA LEU A 28 1.19 21.02 -10.55
C LEU A 28 2.21 20.22 -11.38
N LYS A 29 2.54 20.73 -12.58
CA LYS A 29 3.39 20.02 -13.56
C LYS A 29 4.90 20.12 -13.28
N ASP A 30 5.34 21.11 -12.51
CA ASP A 30 6.74 21.35 -12.17
C ASP A 30 7.16 20.53 -10.94
N CYS A 31 6.80 19.24 -10.93
CA CYS A 31 7.12 18.29 -9.89
C CYS A 31 8.14 17.26 -10.39
N ILE A 32 9.16 17.01 -9.59
CA ILE A 32 10.22 16.05 -9.88
C ILE A 32 10.33 15.08 -8.72
N LEU A 33 10.37 13.78 -9.04
CA LEU A 33 10.71 12.74 -8.06
C LEU A 33 12.14 12.25 -8.33
N LEU A 34 12.92 12.14 -7.27
CA LEU A 34 14.27 11.60 -7.29
C LEU A 34 14.32 10.29 -6.52
N GLU A 35 14.79 9.23 -7.19
CA GLU A 35 15.03 7.92 -6.59
C GLU A 35 16.51 7.54 -6.74
N ARG A 36 17.13 7.09 -5.66
CA ARG A 36 18.55 6.74 -5.66
C ARG A 36 18.90 5.48 -6.45
N ASN A 37 17.95 4.54 -6.51
CA ASN A 37 18.08 3.27 -7.24
C ASN A 37 16.95 3.16 -8.29
N GLU A 38 16.33 1.98 -8.44
CA GLU A 38 15.11 1.79 -9.21
C GLU A 38 13.87 2.13 -8.36
N LEU A 39 12.78 2.45 -9.02
CA LEU A 39 11.48 2.56 -8.32
C LEU A 39 11.21 1.25 -7.58
N THR A 40 10.53 1.35 -6.44
CA THR A 40 10.16 0.21 -5.56
C THR A 40 11.28 -0.41 -4.74
N SER A 41 12.54 -0.10 -4.98
CA SER A 41 13.71 -0.81 -4.40
C SER A 41 13.82 -0.76 -2.86
N GLY A 42 12.99 0.04 -2.19
CA GLY A 42 12.80 0.02 -0.73
C GLY A 42 11.72 -0.99 -0.31
N SER A 43 10.89 -0.64 0.68
CA SER A 43 9.84 -1.52 1.22
C SER A 43 8.68 -1.81 0.26
N SER A 44 8.51 -1.02 -0.82
CA SER A 44 7.32 -1.14 -1.68
C SER A 44 7.20 -2.51 -2.36
N TRP A 45 8.28 -3.08 -2.87
CA TRP A 45 8.22 -4.37 -3.57
C TRP A 45 8.01 -5.56 -2.63
N HIS A 46 8.32 -5.42 -1.33
CA HIS A 46 8.11 -6.46 -0.32
C HIS A 46 6.70 -6.47 0.28
N ALA A 47 5.86 -5.47 -0.01
CA ALA A 47 4.54 -5.39 0.61
C ALA A 47 3.69 -6.63 0.26
N ALA A 48 2.91 -7.11 1.22
CA ALA A 48 2.04 -8.27 1.04
C ALA A 48 0.97 -8.05 -0.05
N GLY A 49 0.62 -6.80 -0.33
CA GLY A 49 -0.30 -6.43 -1.41
C GLY A 49 -1.77 -6.60 -1.08
N ASN A 50 -2.14 -6.89 0.18
CA ASN A 50 -3.54 -6.87 0.61
C ASN A 50 -4.09 -5.44 0.61
N VAL A 51 -5.27 -5.26 0.08
CA VAL A 51 -5.98 -3.98 0.03
C VAL A 51 -7.36 -4.17 0.66
N HIS A 52 -7.64 -3.41 1.72
CA HIS A 52 -8.87 -3.52 2.49
C HIS A 52 -9.37 -2.14 2.91
N VAL A 53 -10.61 -2.07 3.39
CA VAL A 53 -11.24 -0.80 3.82
C VAL A 53 -11.56 -0.75 5.30
N ILE A 54 -11.44 -1.86 6.02
CA ILE A 54 -11.69 -1.88 7.45
C ILE A 54 -10.60 -1.11 8.20
N SER A 55 -11.01 -0.14 9.00
CA SER A 55 -10.13 0.62 9.88
C SER A 55 -10.92 1.19 11.05
N SER A 56 -10.28 1.30 12.21
CA SER A 56 -10.87 1.95 13.38
C SER A 56 -11.15 3.45 13.14
N ASP A 57 -10.42 4.10 12.22
CA ASP A 57 -10.62 5.50 11.84
C ASP A 57 -11.42 5.63 10.53
N PRO A 58 -12.60 6.31 10.55
CA PRO A 58 -13.42 6.50 9.35
C PRO A 58 -12.74 7.27 8.21
N ASN A 59 -11.79 8.17 8.51
CA ASN A 59 -11.07 8.90 7.46
C ASN A 59 -10.08 7.99 6.76
N ILE A 60 -9.42 7.09 7.50
CA ILE A 60 -8.55 6.07 6.92
C ILE A 60 -9.37 5.10 6.06
N SER A 61 -10.53 4.63 6.52
CA SER A 61 -11.42 3.79 5.70
C SER A 61 -11.84 4.47 4.39
N ARG A 62 -12.17 5.78 4.42
CA ARG A 62 -12.49 6.54 3.20
C ARG A 62 -11.30 6.64 2.26
N LEU A 63 -10.09 6.87 2.80
CA LEU A 63 -8.86 6.91 2.01
C LEU A 63 -8.56 5.56 1.36
N MET A 64 -8.76 4.46 2.09
CA MET A 64 -8.61 3.10 1.57
C MET A 64 -9.61 2.81 0.45
N ALA A 65 -10.89 3.13 0.63
CA ALA A 65 -11.93 2.98 -0.39
C ALA A 65 -11.64 3.84 -1.64
N TYR A 66 -11.18 5.08 -1.46
CA TYR A 66 -10.69 5.93 -2.56
C TYR A 66 -9.55 5.26 -3.31
N THR A 67 -8.58 4.68 -2.59
CA THR A 67 -7.38 4.05 -3.17
C THR A 67 -7.74 2.84 -4.04
N ILE A 68 -8.68 1.99 -3.59
CA ILE A 68 -9.14 0.83 -4.38
C ILE A 68 -9.73 1.28 -5.73
N ASN A 69 -10.56 2.30 -5.72
CA ASN A 69 -11.12 2.87 -6.96
C ASN A 69 -10.04 3.53 -7.84
N LEU A 70 -9.07 4.20 -7.20
CA LEU A 70 -7.97 4.86 -7.88
C LEU A 70 -7.08 3.86 -8.64
N TYR A 71 -6.91 2.64 -8.16
CA TYR A 71 -6.09 1.63 -8.84
C TYR A 71 -6.60 1.33 -10.25
N LYS A 72 -7.91 1.32 -10.47
CA LYS A 72 -8.51 1.19 -11.82
C LYS A 72 -8.15 2.39 -12.70
N GLU A 73 -8.28 3.59 -12.16
CA GLU A 73 -7.95 4.83 -12.87
C GLU A 73 -6.48 4.88 -13.30
N ILE A 74 -5.55 4.57 -12.40
CA ILE A 74 -4.11 4.63 -12.72
C ILE A 74 -3.70 3.51 -13.69
N GLU A 75 -4.34 2.35 -13.63
CA GLU A 75 -4.12 1.27 -14.60
C GLU A 75 -4.55 1.73 -16.01
N GLU A 76 -5.74 2.29 -16.15
CA GLU A 76 -6.25 2.84 -17.42
C GLU A 76 -5.38 3.99 -17.93
N THR A 77 -5.01 4.94 -17.07
CA THR A 77 -4.22 6.11 -17.43
C THR A 77 -2.80 5.74 -17.86
N SER A 78 -2.17 4.81 -17.17
CA SER A 78 -0.78 4.42 -17.39
C SER A 78 -0.61 3.34 -18.46
N GLY A 79 -1.65 2.56 -18.74
CA GLY A 79 -1.56 1.31 -19.49
C GLY A 79 -0.71 0.24 -18.79
N HIS A 80 -0.48 0.37 -17.48
CA HIS A 80 0.35 -0.55 -16.69
C HIS A 80 -0.47 -1.24 -15.62
N SER A 81 -0.47 -2.58 -15.63
CA SER A 81 -1.29 -3.33 -14.69
C SER A 81 -0.84 -3.13 -13.25
N VAL A 82 -1.81 -2.90 -12.37
CA VAL A 82 -1.64 -2.92 -10.91
C VAL A 82 -1.81 -4.33 -10.34
N GLY A 83 -2.14 -5.31 -11.18
CA GLY A 83 -2.36 -6.71 -10.78
C GLY A 83 -3.53 -6.88 -9.81
N MET A 84 -4.50 -5.95 -9.79
CA MET A 84 -5.61 -6.00 -8.83
C MET A 84 -6.52 -7.18 -9.12
N LYS A 85 -6.75 -7.98 -8.08
CA LYS A 85 -7.70 -9.09 -8.06
C LYS A 85 -8.65 -8.89 -6.90
N GLN A 86 -9.86 -8.49 -7.21
CA GLN A 86 -10.92 -8.18 -6.24
C GLN A 86 -11.82 -9.40 -6.07
N HIS A 87 -11.57 -10.18 -5.04
CA HIS A 87 -12.27 -11.43 -4.73
C HIS A 87 -12.77 -11.45 -3.28
N GLY A 88 -12.78 -10.29 -2.62
CA GLY A 88 -13.29 -10.09 -1.28
C GLY A 88 -12.34 -10.56 -0.18
N GLY A 89 -12.72 -10.28 1.06
CA GLY A 89 -11.94 -10.61 2.23
C GLY A 89 -12.77 -11.03 3.45
N PHE A 90 -12.14 -11.79 4.34
CA PHE A 90 -12.71 -12.21 5.62
C PHE A 90 -12.01 -11.52 6.78
N TYR A 91 -12.80 -11.16 7.78
CA TYR A 91 -12.34 -10.78 9.10
C TYR A 91 -12.91 -11.79 10.10
N LEU A 92 -12.03 -12.60 10.67
CA LEU A 92 -12.41 -13.76 11.50
C LEU A 92 -12.31 -13.39 12.98
N ALA A 93 -13.30 -13.78 13.75
CA ALA A 93 -13.35 -13.62 15.20
C ALA A 93 -13.45 -14.97 15.89
N SER A 94 -12.51 -15.29 16.76
CA SER A 94 -12.47 -16.51 17.57
C SER A 94 -13.16 -16.36 18.94
N ASN A 95 -13.43 -15.13 19.35
CA ASN A 95 -14.01 -14.81 20.66
C ASN A 95 -14.96 -13.60 20.60
N GLU A 96 -15.75 -13.40 21.65
CA GLU A 96 -16.77 -12.34 21.71
C GLU A 96 -16.18 -10.92 21.64
N ALA A 97 -14.99 -10.70 22.15
CA ALA A 97 -14.37 -9.37 22.11
C ALA A 97 -14.08 -8.94 20.64
N TRP A 98 -13.54 -9.85 19.84
CA TRP A 98 -13.32 -9.63 18.42
C TRP A 98 -14.64 -9.58 17.64
N HIS A 99 -15.63 -10.41 17.97
CA HIS A 99 -16.95 -10.33 17.37
C HIS A 99 -17.60 -8.95 17.62
N ASP A 100 -17.52 -8.42 18.84
CA ASP A 100 -18.02 -7.08 19.15
C ASP A 100 -17.24 -5.97 18.44
N TYR A 101 -15.93 -6.17 18.25
CA TYR A 101 -15.14 -5.28 17.41
C TYR A 101 -15.66 -5.27 15.97
N LEU A 102 -15.88 -6.44 15.36
CA LEU A 102 -16.39 -6.55 13.98
C LEU A 102 -17.81 -5.97 13.83
N LYS A 103 -18.68 -6.09 14.83
CA LYS A 103 -19.99 -5.42 14.83
C LYS A 103 -19.88 -3.90 14.77
N ARG A 104 -18.92 -3.32 15.50
CA ARG A 104 -18.65 -1.88 15.45
C ARG A 104 -18.10 -1.46 14.09
N GLU A 105 -17.16 -2.23 13.53
CA GLU A 105 -16.59 -1.94 12.20
C GLU A 105 -17.68 -1.99 11.13
N ARG A 106 -18.52 -3.03 11.11
CA ARG A 106 -19.66 -3.12 10.19
C ARG A 106 -20.62 -1.93 10.32
N SER A 107 -20.87 -1.47 11.54
CA SER A 107 -21.73 -0.31 11.76
C SER A 107 -21.14 0.97 11.18
N LYS A 108 -19.82 1.16 11.30
CA LYS A 108 -19.09 2.28 10.67
C LYS A 108 -19.09 2.16 9.14
N ALA A 109 -18.85 0.96 8.63
CA ALA A 109 -18.87 0.69 7.19
C ALA A 109 -20.22 1.07 6.57
N ARG A 110 -21.33 0.68 7.19
CA ARG A 110 -22.69 1.07 6.75
C ARG A 110 -22.91 2.58 6.73
N TYR A 111 -22.43 3.29 7.75
CA TYR A 111 -22.49 4.76 7.77
C TYR A 111 -21.71 5.39 6.61
N MET A 112 -20.64 4.74 6.15
CA MET A 112 -19.83 5.19 5.02
C MET A 112 -20.34 4.69 3.65
N GLY A 113 -21.42 3.91 3.62
CA GLY A 113 -21.95 3.31 2.39
C GLY A 113 -21.14 2.12 1.88
N LEU A 114 -20.37 1.47 2.76
CA LEU A 114 -19.62 0.25 2.45
C LEU A 114 -20.46 -0.99 2.80
N ASP A 115 -20.42 -1.98 1.92
CA ASP A 115 -21.30 -3.15 1.99
C ASP A 115 -20.57 -4.34 2.64
N GLN A 116 -20.50 -4.32 3.97
CA GLN A 116 -19.92 -5.41 4.77
C GLN A 116 -21.02 -6.21 5.46
N GLU A 117 -20.96 -7.53 5.38
CA GLU A 117 -21.98 -8.42 5.94
C GLU A 117 -21.36 -9.57 6.74
N PHE A 118 -22.01 -9.95 7.87
CA PHE A 118 -21.68 -11.19 8.53
C PHE A 118 -22.19 -12.36 7.68
N ILE A 119 -21.30 -13.32 7.44
CA ILE A 119 -21.61 -14.58 6.73
C ILE A 119 -21.46 -15.77 7.66
N SER A 120 -22.06 -16.89 7.31
CA SER A 120 -21.92 -18.12 8.10
C SER A 120 -20.52 -18.72 7.97
N LEU A 121 -20.08 -19.42 9.00
CA LEU A 121 -18.77 -20.10 8.98
C LEU A 121 -18.73 -21.25 7.96
N GLU A 122 -19.87 -21.84 7.62
CA GLU A 122 -19.99 -22.80 6.54
C GLU A 122 -19.74 -22.16 5.17
N GLU A 123 -20.18 -20.92 4.96
CA GLU A 123 -19.86 -20.17 3.74
C GLU A 123 -18.37 -19.83 3.67
N VAL A 124 -17.77 -19.42 4.77
CA VAL A 124 -16.31 -19.19 4.85
C VAL A 124 -15.55 -20.44 4.42
N ALA A 125 -15.90 -21.63 4.98
CA ALA A 125 -15.22 -22.88 4.64
C ALA A 125 -15.44 -23.31 3.17
N LYS A 126 -16.57 -22.95 2.55
CA LYS A 126 -16.80 -23.17 1.10
C LYS A 126 -15.98 -22.23 0.23
N MET A 127 -15.76 -20.99 0.68
CA MET A 127 -15.00 -19.99 -0.06
C MET A 127 -13.50 -20.21 0.10
N ASN A 128 -13.07 -20.62 1.29
CA ASN A 128 -11.68 -20.97 1.59
C ASN A 128 -11.58 -22.28 2.38
N PRO A 129 -11.28 -23.42 1.72
CA PRO A 129 -11.24 -24.73 2.36
C PRO A 129 -10.08 -24.92 3.35
N LEU A 130 -9.15 -23.97 3.43
CA LEU A 130 -8.04 -24.00 4.39
C LEU A 130 -8.43 -23.45 5.76
N ILE A 131 -9.62 -22.84 5.89
CA ILE A 131 -10.11 -22.30 7.16
C ILE A 131 -10.95 -23.37 7.86
N ASP A 132 -10.52 -23.79 9.07
CA ASP A 132 -11.36 -24.65 9.91
C ASP A 132 -12.36 -23.77 10.69
N PRO A 133 -13.66 -23.88 10.39
CA PRO A 133 -14.70 -23.05 11.02
C PRO A 133 -14.84 -23.27 12.52
N LYS A 134 -14.34 -24.39 13.06
CA LYS A 134 -14.44 -24.69 14.51
C LYS A 134 -13.66 -23.72 15.41
N HIS A 135 -12.69 -23.01 14.83
CA HIS A 135 -11.87 -22.07 15.56
C HIS A 135 -12.47 -20.67 15.67
N TYR A 136 -13.61 -20.42 15.01
CA TYR A 136 -14.20 -19.10 14.93
C TYR A 136 -15.67 -19.11 15.38
N ILE A 137 -16.15 -17.94 15.81
CA ILE A 137 -17.55 -17.73 16.20
C ILE A 137 -18.26 -16.75 15.25
N ALA A 138 -17.52 -15.95 14.49
CA ALA A 138 -18.07 -15.03 13.52
C ALA A 138 -17.07 -14.72 12.40
N ALA A 139 -17.61 -14.35 11.23
CA ALA A 139 -16.87 -13.86 10.10
C ALA A 139 -17.58 -12.66 9.47
N LEU A 140 -16.88 -11.54 9.33
CA LEU A 140 -17.33 -10.38 8.57
C LEU A 140 -16.72 -10.46 7.16
N TRP A 141 -17.57 -10.40 6.15
CA TRP A 141 -17.22 -10.39 4.74
C TRP A 141 -17.18 -8.99 4.18
N ASP A 142 -16.14 -8.65 3.43
CA ASP A 142 -16.03 -7.43 2.65
C ASP A 142 -15.84 -7.78 1.17
N PRO A 143 -16.82 -7.44 0.29
CA PRO A 143 -16.75 -7.80 -1.13
C PRO A 143 -15.74 -6.97 -1.93
N ILE A 144 -15.28 -5.83 -1.41
CA ILE A 144 -14.37 -4.93 -2.14
C ILE A 144 -12.90 -5.16 -1.81
N ASP A 145 -12.60 -5.95 -0.79
CA ASP A 145 -11.23 -6.33 -0.48
C ASP A 145 -10.55 -7.04 -1.66
N ALA A 146 -9.28 -6.78 -1.81
CA ALA A 146 -8.52 -7.19 -2.98
C ALA A 146 -7.07 -7.52 -2.64
N GLU A 147 -6.37 -8.08 -3.61
CA GLU A 147 -4.92 -8.09 -3.67
C GLU A 147 -4.41 -7.27 -4.86
N VAL A 148 -3.21 -6.73 -4.77
CA VAL A 148 -2.53 -6.00 -5.85
C VAL A 148 -1.07 -6.45 -5.95
N ASP A 149 -0.44 -6.17 -7.10
CA ASP A 149 1.01 -6.18 -7.21
C ASP A 149 1.59 -4.84 -6.74
N PRO A 150 2.30 -4.78 -5.59
CA PRO A 150 2.85 -3.52 -5.08
C PRO A 150 3.83 -2.84 -6.02
N THR A 151 4.59 -3.62 -6.78
CA THR A 151 5.50 -3.11 -7.82
C THR A 151 4.69 -2.51 -8.96
N GLY A 152 3.70 -3.24 -9.47
CA GLY A 152 2.79 -2.78 -10.51
C GLY A 152 2.08 -1.48 -10.13
N VAL A 153 1.54 -1.38 -8.92
CA VAL A 153 0.92 -0.16 -8.38
C VAL A 153 1.89 1.03 -8.42
N THR A 154 3.12 0.83 -7.92
CA THR A 154 4.11 1.91 -7.87
C THR A 154 4.47 2.41 -9.28
N TYR A 155 4.69 1.50 -10.23
CA TYR A 155 4.95 1.86 -11.62
C TYR A 155 3.73 2.48 -12.32
N ALA A 156 2.51 2.03 -12.01
CA ALA A 156 1.30 2.64 -12.54
C ALA A 156 1.15 4.10 -12.08
N TYR A 157 1.38 4.40 -10.80
CA TYR A 157 1.44 5.78 -10.32
C TYR A 157 2.50 6.61 -11.04
N ALA A 158 3.73 6.11 -11.14
CA ALA A 158 4.83 6.84 -11.78
C ALA A 158 4.56 7.12 -13.27
N LYS A 159 4.01 6.13 -13.98
CA LYS A 159 3.64 6.28 -15.41
C LYS A 159 2.45 7.23 -15.58
N SER A 160 1.41 7.10 -14.75
CA SER A 160 0.28 8.04 -14.76
C SER A 160 0.71 9.47 -14.44
N ALA A 161 1.65 9.65 -13.51
CA ALA A 161 2.23 10.97 -13.23
C ALA A 161 2.87 11.58 -14.49
N LYS A 162 3.61 10.78 -15.28
CA LYS A 162 4.19 11.25 -16.57
C LYS A 162 3.13 11.69 -17.57
N VAL A 163 2.00 10.98 -17.66
CA VAL A 163 0.87 11.38 -18.53
C VAL A 163 0.36 12.76 -18.15
N HIS A 164 0.34 13.10 -16.86
CA HIS A 164 -0.06 14.41 -16.35
C HIS A 164 1.08 15.45 -16.31
N GLY A 165 2.28 15.11 -16.78
CA GLY A 165 3.43 16.04 -16.88
C GLY A 165 4.41 15.99 -15.71
N GLY A 166 4.22 15.12 -14.72
CA GLY A 166 5.20 14.82 -13.65
C GLY A 166 6.44 14.13 -14.20
N LYS A 167 7.58 14.32 -13.55
CA LYS A 167 8.87 13.75 -13.97
C LYS A 167 9.51 12.97 -12.83
N TYR A 168 10.18 11.86 -13.15
CA TYR A 168 10.99 11.16 -12.18
C TYR A 168 12.33 10.72 -12.77
N TYR A 169 13.34 10.64 -11.90
CA TYR A 169 14.70 10.22 -12.23
C TYR A 169 15.13 9.15 -11.25
N THR A 170 15.44 7.97 -11.79
CA THR A 170 16.07 6.86 -11.05
C THR A 170 17.59 7.01 -11.05
N HIS A 171 18.29 6.24 -10.20
CA HIS A 171 19.74 6.31 -10.02
C HIS A 171 20.23 7.75 -9.76
N THR A 172 19.46 8.50 -9.00
CA THR A 172 19.72 9.91 -8.71
C THR A 172 19.59 10.17 -7.21
N PRO A 173 20.58 9.73 -6.41
CA PRO A 173 20.60 9.99 -4.98
C PRO A 173 20.70 11.49 -4.70
N VAL A 174 19.90 11.97 -3.74
CA VAL A 174 20.07 13.28 -3.15
C VAL A 174 21.20 13.18 -2.13
N LEU A 175 22.20 14.03 -2.29
CA LEU A 175 23.42 14.05 -1.48
C LEU A 175 23.32 15.08 -0.36
N GLU A 176 22.74 16.26 -0.67
CA GLU A 176 22.56 17.37 0.27
C GLU A 176 21.28 18.13 -0.06
N THR A 177 20.72 18.81 0.93
CA THR A 177 19.66 19.80 0.74
C THR A 177 20.00 21.05 1.54
N ASN A 178 20.04 22.20 0.87
CA ASN A 178 20.42 23.46 1.50
C ASN A 178 19.24 24.44 1.39
N GLN A 179 18.69 24.86 2.53
CA GLN A 179 17.64 25.87 2.56
C GLN A 179 18.23 27.24 2.33
N ARG A 180 17.63 28.02 1.43
CA ARG A 180 18.00 29.42 1.15
C ARG A 180 17.27 30.38 2.07
N ALA A 181 17.73 31.62 2.09
CA ALA A 181 17.15 32.67 2.92
C ALA A 181 15.66 32.99 2.57
N ASP A 182 15.25 32.74 1.35
CA ASP A 182 13.88 32.92 0.87
C ASP A 182 12.95 31.71 1.17
N GLY A 183 13.49 30.66 1.82
CA GLY A 183 12.76 29.45 2.17
C GLY A 183 12.79 28.37 1.10
N SER A 184 13.30 28.66 -0.10
CA SER A 184 13.50 27.67 -1.17
C SER A 184 14.70 26.76 -0.86
N TRP A 185 14.93 25.75 -1.71
CA TRP A 185 15.92 24.69 -1.48
C TRP A 185 16.84 24.48 -2.68
N ASP A 186 18.11 24.26 -2.42
CA ASP A 186 19.03 23.65 -3.37
C ASP A 186 19.16 22.16 -3.06
N VAL A 187 18.69 21.33 -3.97
CA VAL A 187 18.79 19.87 -3.90
C VAL A 187 20.00 19.43 -4.73
N ILE A 188 21.02 18.90 -4.07
CA ILE A 188 22.29 18.52 -4.68
C ILE A 188 22.29 17.04 -5.01
N THR A 189 22.60 16.71 -6.26
CA THR A 189 22.76 15.33 -6.74
C THR A 189 24.02 15.17 -7.57
N ALA A 190 24.50 13.94 -7.75
CA ALA A 190 25.63 13.66 -8.63
C ALA A 190 25.37 14.01 -10.11
N LYS A 191 24.10 14.16 -10.51
CA LYS A 191 23.66 14.47 -11.88
C LYS A 191 23.35 15.95 -12.09
N GLY A 192 23.62 16.81 -11.12
CA GLY A 192 23.34 18.24 -11.14
C GLY A 192 22.46 18.69 -9.98
N ASN A 193 22.30 20.00 -9.84
CA ASN A 193 21.55 20.62 -8.76
C ASN A 193 20.19 21.08 -9.25
N ILE A 194 19.18 20.97 -8.37
CA ILE A 194 17.83 21.42 -8.63
C ILE A 194 17.49 22.49 -7.59
N HIS A 195 17.06 23.66 -8.07
CA HIS A 195 16.44 24.66 -7.23
C HIS A 195 14.94 24.34 -7.09
N ALA A 196 14.45 24.21 -5.85
CA ALA A 196 13.07 23.81 -5.56
C ALA A 196 12.42 24.78 -4.57
N GLU A 197 11.12 25.10 -4.78
CA GLU A 197 10.36 25.87 -3.79
C GLU A 197 10.04 25.01 -2.55
N MET A 198 9.87 23.70 -2.74
CA MET A 198 9.53 22.74 -1.68
C MET A 198 10.22 21.40 -1.91
N ILE A 199 10.61 20.74 -0.83
CA ILE A 199 11.03 19.34 -0.83
C ILE A 199 10.05 18.48 -0.04
N ILE A 200 9.79 17.26 -0.50
CA ILE A 200 8.95 16.27 0.18
C ILE A 200 9.79 15.04 0.46
N ASN A 201 9.89 14.68 1.73
CA ASN A 201 10.57 13.48 2.14
C ASN A 201 9.59 12.27 2.08
N ALA A 202 9.79 11.38 1.11
CA ALA A 202 9.07 10.13 0.92
C ALA A 202 10.02 8.91 0.93
N ALA A 203 11.14 9.03 1.65
CA ALA A 203 12.28 8.11 1.58
C ALA A 203 12.10 6.81 2.41
N GLY A 204 10.89 6.52 2.94
CA GLY A 204 10.59 5.27 3.62
C GLY A 204 11.54 4.98 4.78
N LEU A 205 12.24 3.85 4.75
CA LEU A 205 13.22 3.45 5.78
C LEU A 205 14.34 4.47 5.99
N TRP A 206 14.64 5.29 4.98
CA TRP A 206 15.70 6.33 5.01
C TRP A 206 15.15 7.74 5.22
N ALA A 207 13.88 7.86 5.62
CA ALA A 207 13.28 9.18 5.83
C ALA A 207 13.96 9.96 6.95
N ARG A 208 14.53 9.27 7.94
CA ARG A 208 15.33 9.88 9.02
C ARG A 208 16.59 10.54 8.47
N GLU A 209 17.35 9.84 7.63
CA GLU A 209 18.57 10.33 7.01
C GLU A 209 18.28 11.50 6.07
N VAL A 210 17.24 11.39 5.25
CA VAL A 210 16.81 12.50 4.38
C VAL A 210 16.31 13.69 5.19
N GLY A 211 15.63 13.46 6.31
CA GLY A 211 15.26 14.53 7.25
C GLY A 211 16.48 15.27 7.80
N GLN A 212 17.55 14.55 8.15
CA GLN A 212 18.79 15.14 8.65
C GLN A 212 19.46 16.06 7.61
N LEU A 213 19.37 15.72 6.31
CA LEU A 213 19.85 16.62 5.25
C LEU A 213 19.12 17.97 5.24
N ALA A 214 17.87 18.00 5.70
CA ALA A 214 17.05 19.20 5.81
C ALA A 214 17.08 19.82 7.22
N GLY A 215 17.96 19.35 8.12
CA GLY A 215 18.05 19.82 9.50
C GLY A 215 16.88 19.36 10.40
N VAL A 216 16.09 18.37 9.98
CA VAL A 216 14.93 17.86 10.73
C VAL A 216 15.23 16.47 11.29
N HIS A 217 14.93 16.29 12.57
CA HIS A 217 15.08 14.99 13.24
C HIS A 217 13.72 14.29 13.37
N PHE A 218 13.54 13.21 12.61
CA PHE A 218 12.35 12.37 12.71
C PHE A 218 12.58 11.22 13.70
N PRO A 219 11.65 10.98 14.64
CA PRO A 219 11.72 9.85 15.56
C PRO A 219 11.22 8.56 14.88
N ILE A 220 11.84 8.20 13.75
CA ILE A 220 11.50 7.01 12.98
C ILE A 220 12.50 5.91 13.32
N GLN A 221 11.98 4.75 13.73
CA GLN A 221 12.74 3.52 13.93
C GLN A 221 12.22 2.47 12.93
N PRO A 222 13.03 2.06 11.95
CA PRO A 222 12.67 0.94 11.09
C PRO A 222 12.52 -0.35 11.91
N MET A 223 11.45 -1.11 11.62
CA MET A 223 11.17 -2.40 12.23
C MET A 223 11.12 -3.48 11.16
N GLU A 224 11.62 -4.66 11.47
CA GLU A 224 11.44 -5.82 10.61
C GLU A 224 10.03 -6.37 10.79
N HIS A 225 9.39 -6.71 9.69
CA HIS A 225 8.07 -7.33 9.67
C HIS A 225 8.06 -8.43 8.62
N HIS A 226 7.89 -9.67 9.08
CA HIS A 226 8.05 -10.84 8.24
C HIS A 226 6.71 -11.36 7.73
N TYR A 227 6.74 -11.97 6.56
CA TYR A 227 5.75 -12.93 6.10
C TYR A 227 6.46 -14.14 5.52
N LEU A 228 5.75 -15.24 5.42
CA LEU A 228 6.21 -16.44 4.75
C LEU A 228 5.33 -16.75 3.53
N ILE A 229 5.90 -17.42 2.56
CA ILE A 229 5.18 -18.00 1.42
C ILE A 229 5.34 -19.51 1.53
N THR A 230 4.22 -20.24 1.49
CA THR A 230 4.25 -21.70 1.57
C THR A 230 4.64 -22.32 0.23
N GLU A 231 5.01 -23.58 0.24
CA GLU A 231 4.99 -24.42 -0.95
C GLU A 231 3.56 -24.54 -1.51
N SER A 232 3.42 -25.17 -2.67
CA SER A 232 2.12 -25.48 -3.26
C SER A 232 1.25 -26.30 -2.33
N ILE A 233 -0.02 -25.94 -2.24
CA ILE A 233 -1.03 -26.58 -1.40
C ILE A 233 -2.02 -27.32 -2.32
N PRO A 234 -2.22 -28.64 -2.16
CA PRO A 234 -3.07 -29.45 -3.05
C PRO A 234 -4.50 -28.91 -3.19
N GLU A 235 -5.08 -28.38 -2.11
CA GLU A 235 -6.42 -27.79 -2.10
C GLU A 235 -6.51 -26.55 -3.00
N ILE A 236 -5.43 -25.77 -3.09
CA ILE A 236 -5.33 -24.59 -3.99
C ILE A 236 -5.12 -25.05 -5.42
N GLU A 237 -4.27 -26.03 -5.65
CA GLU A 237 -4.04 -26.60 -6.99
C GLU A 237 -5.31 -27.22 -7.59
N ALA A 238 -6.19 -27.76 -6.73
CA ALA A 238 -7.47 -28.33 -7.14
C ALA A 238 -8.51 -27.25 -7.51
N LEU A 239 -8.30 -25.97 -7.21
CA LEU A 239 -9.21 -24.90 -7.60
C LEU A 239 -9.19 -24.68 -9.12
N SER A 240 -10.33 -24.29 -9.69
CA SER A 240 -10.36 -23.82 -11.07
C SER A 240 -9.46 -22.60 -11.24
N LYS A 241 -8.85 -22.44 -12.43
CA LYS A 241 -7.91 -21.34 -12.73
C LYS A 241 -8.49 -19.94 -12.49
N ASP A 242 -9.80 -19.81 -12.56
CA ASP A 242 -10.50 -18.53 -12.37
C ASP A 242 -10.93 -18.29 -10.91
N LYS A 243 -10.74 -19.29 -10.03
CA LYS A 243 -11.12 -19.17 -8.62
C LYS A 243 -9.89 -18.85 -7.78
N ARG A 244 -9.94 -17.73 -7.08
CA ARG A 244 -8.96 -17.39 -6.04
C ARG A 244 -9.61 -17.39 -4.67
N LEU A 245 -8.79 -17.69 -3.67
CA LEU A 245 -9.21 -17.62 -2.27
C LEU A 245 -9.34 -16.15 -1.85
N PRO A 246 -10.38 -15.79 -1.10
CA PRO A 246 -10.46 -14.48 -0.46
C PRO A 246 -9.25 -14.20 0.42
N VAL A 247 -8.87 -12.91 0.51
CA VAL A 247 -7.88 -12.46 1.49
C VAL A 247 -8.48 -12.59 2.90
N GLY A 248 -7.67 -12.64 3.93
CA GLY A 248 -8.23 -12.79 5.27
C GLY A 248 -7.35 -12.24 6.39
N THR A 249 -8.01 -11.93 7.49
CA THR A 249 -7.36 -11.53 8.74
C THR A 249 -8.01 -12.31 9.89
N ASP A 250 -7.17 -12.98 10.68
CA ASP A 250 -7.50 -13.56 11.97
C ASP A 250 -6.94 -12.64 13.06
N PHE A 251 -7.82 -11.92 13.74
CA PHE A 251 -7.41 -10.95 14.76
C PHE A 251 -6.85 -11.60 16.01
N ASP A 252 -7.33 -12.79 16.39
CA ASP A 252 -6.85 -13.47 17.59
C ASP A 252 -5.48 -14.12 17.35
N GLY A 253 -5.31 -14.73 16.17
CA GLY A 253 -4.02 -15.26 15.72
C GLY A 253 -3.01 -14.20 15.32
N ASN A 254 -3.42 -12.92 15.21
CA ASN A 254 -2.61 -11.84 14.68
C ASN A 254 -2.01 -12.18 13.30
N ILE A 255 -2.82 -12.79 12.42
CA ILE A 255 -2.39 -13.28 11.12
C ILE A 255 -3.23 -12.64 10.02
N TYR A 256 -2.56 -12.19 8.96
CA TYR A 256 -3.21 -11.94 7.68
C TYR A 256 -2.73 -12.95 6.65
N PHE A 257 -3.59 -13.25 5.69
CA PHE A 257 -3.25 -14.23 4.66
C PHE A 257 -3.89 -13.91 3.31
N ARG A 258 -3.24 -14.38 2.25
CA ARG A 258 -3.78 -14.41 0.90
C ARG A 258 -3.16 -15.55 0.09
N GLN A 259 -3.79 -15.89 -1.01
CA GLN A 259 -3.21 -16.84 -1.95
C GLN A 259 -2.02 -16.22 -2.69
N GLU A 260 -0.90 -16.96 -2.78
CA GLU A 260 0.26 -16.60 -3.60
C GLU A 260 0.64 -17.78 -4.50
N GLY A 261 0.41 -17.63 -5.82
CA GLY A 261 0.54 -18.75 -6.75
C GLY A 261 -0.37 -19.91 -6.38
N ASN A 262 0.20 -21.09 -6.18
CA ASN A 262 -0.46 -22.29 -5.68
C ASN A 262 -0.32 -22.49 -4.17
N GLY A 263 0.24 -21.53 -3.45
CA GLY A 263 0.41 -21.53 -2.00
C GLY A 263 -0.28 -20.37 -1.33
N MET A 264 0.14 -20.11 -0.09
CA MET A 264 -0.36 -18.99 0.73
C MET A 264 0.79 -18.07 1.12
N LEU A 265 0.55 -16.76 1.12
CA LEU A 265 1.32 -15.79 1.86
C LEU A 265 0.65 -15.61 3.22
N LEU A 266 1.43 -15.76 4.28
CA LEU A 266 1.02 -15.61 5.68
C LEU A 266 1.93 -14.60 6.36
N GLY A 267 1.37 -13.53 6.87
CA GLY A 267 2.09 -12.54 7.68
C GLY A 267 1.54 -12.49 9.10
N THR A 268 2.41 -12.25 10.06
CA THR A 268 2.07 -12.22 11.48
C THR A 268 2.37 -10.86 12.08
N TYR A 269 1.64 -10.47 13.10
CA TYR A 269 1.91 -9.31 13.94
C TYR A 269 2.25 -9.82 15.35
N GLU A 270 3.53 -9.89 15.64
CA GLU A 270 4.01 -10.38 16.94
C GLU A 270 3.64 -9.40 18.06
N ALA A 271 3.07 -9.92 19.14
CA ALA A 271 2.61 -9.10 20.26
C ALA A 271 3.76 -8.43 21.07
N GLN A 272 5.01 -8.78 20.82
CA GLN A 272 6.21 -8.32 21.55
C GLN A 272 7.38 -8.00 20.63
N SER A 273 7.13 -7.48 19.45
CA SER A 273 8.17 -7.03 18.51
C SER A 273 8.70 -5.64 18.86
#